data_db4fc5759cab2a99bbfc2fe8f4714b4b
#
_entry.id   db4fc5759cab2a99bbfc2fe8f4714b4b
#
_cell.length_a   1.000
_cell.length_b   1.000
_cell.length_c   1.000
_cell.angle_alpha   90.00
_cell.angle_beta   90.00
_cell.angle_gamma   90.00
#
_symmetry.space_group_name_H-M   'P 1'
#
loop_
_entity.id
_entity.type
_entity.pdbx_description
1 polymer ?
#
loop_
_entity_poly.entity_id
_entity_poly.type
_entity_poly.pdbx_seq_one_letter_code
_entity_poly.pdbx_strand_id
1 'polypeptide(L)'
;MNKIIAISGSSGVGKTTISRLISIALPNEKTLVFSGDDLHRWERGDENWQTYTHLNPEANNLLLGYEHLKILKSNNKIIHRSYNHDTGKFDPSIDVYPARYIVYEGLHALYDVRVRDLSWIKIFVDTDESLKKEWKIKRDTQKRGYTKKQVEDAMRRRSVDEKKYINTQRQHADVIIRFKKDNNKILLTYDLINSEATELMEMLELAYNKHFSFINVCNSLSTNFDLVQSRGGNVSYKNNDKLIVTSSGTRMKEITTFGGHCICNMHLLPSYFDNEDVYRNKLMKSKLFESNERPSMETGMHSNLDVDIIHTHPIYLNTLLCSKEAETVIGEMFGDLDYEFVSYATP
;
A
#
# COMPACT_ATOMS: atom_id res chain seq x y z
N MET A 1 10.42 3.22 -23.52
CA MET A 1 9.34 4.19 -23.27
C MET A 1 8.63 3.76 -21.99
N ASN A 2 8.36 4.67 -21.07
CA ASN A 2 7.70 4.33 -19.81
C ASN A 2 6.27 3.84 -20.04
N LYS A 3 5.83 2.86 -19.25
CA LYS A 3 4.50 2.24 -19.36
C LYS A 3 3.56 2.84 -18.31
N ILE A 4 2.41 3.34 -18.73
CA ILE A 4 1.37 3.87 -17.84
C ILE A 4 0.31 2.80 -17.61
N ILE A 5 0.01 2.53 -16.35
CA ILE A 5 -1.11 1.69 -15.91
C ILE A 5 -2.12 2.61 -15.25
N ALA A 6 -3.25 2.82 -15.90
CA ALA A 6 -4.32 3.70 -15.40
C ALA A 6 -5.36 2.88 -14.62
N ILE A 7 -5.65 3.29 -13.37
CA ILE A 7 -6.56 2.60 -12.46
C ILE A 7 -7.69 3.53 -12.07
N SER A 8 -8.89 3.26 -12.55
CA SER A 8 -10.10 3.99 -12.19
C SER A 8 -11.04 3.16 -11.33
N GLY A 9 -12.01 3.81 -10.75
CA GLY A 9 -13.06 3.23 -9.92
C GLY A 9 -13.51 4.19 -8.83
N SER A 10 -14.61 3.87 -8.17
CA SER A 10 -15.20 4.74 -7.16
C SER A 10 -14.36 4.88 -5.88
N SER A 11 -14.74 5.80 -5.02
CA SER A 11 -14.05 5.98 -3.74
C SER A 11 -14.30 4.81 -2.80
N GLY A 12 -13.23 4.20 -2.30
CA GLY A 12 -13.30 3.08 -1.36
C GLY A 12 -13.37 1.69 -1.99
N VAL A 13 -13.20 1.57 -3.32
CA VAL A 13 -13.22 0.26 -4.01
C VAL A 13 -11.89 -0.50 -3.95
N GLY A 14 -10.81 0.07 -3.40
CA GLY A 14 -9.51 -0.61 -3.29
C GLY A 14 -8.50 -0.26 -4.37
N LYS A 15 -8.64 0.87 -5.09
CA LYS A 15 -7.64 1.32 -6.10
C LYS A 15 -6.22 1.35 -5.56
N THR A 16 -6.01 2.00 -4.42
CA THR A 16 -4.69 2.10 -3.77
C THR A 16 -4.13 0.73 -3.38
N THR A 17 -4.99 -0.24 -3.04
CA THR A 17 -4.58 -1.63 -2.81
C THR A 17 -4.05 -2.26 -4.08
N ILE A 18 -4.76 -2.08 -5.20
CA ILE A 18 -4.31 -2.60 -6.50
C ILE A 18 -3.00 -1.93 -6.93
N SER A 19 -2.86 -0.60 -6.75
CA SER A 19 -1.60 0.12 -7.05
C SER A 19 -0.42 -0.43 -6.27
N ARG A 20 -0.59 -0.71 -4.98
CA ARG A 20 0.44 -1.32 -4.13
C ARG A 20 0.78 -2.74 -4.58
N LEU A 21 -0.23 -3.56 -4.86
CA LEU A 21 -0.02 -4.94 -5.34
C LEU A 21 0.68 -4.96 -6.69
N ILE A 22 0.34 -4.07 -7.62
CA ILE A 22 1.05 -3.90 -8.89
C ILE A 22 2.51 -3.56 -8.64
N SER A 23 2.79 -2.63 -7.72
CA SER A 23 4.16 -2.27 -7.37
C SER A 23 4.94 -3.42 -6.71
N ILE A 24 4.27 -4.33 -5.99
CA ILE A 24 4.88 -5.55 -5.46
C ILE A 24 5.14 -6.54 -6.60
N ALA A 25 4.19 -6.70 -7.51
CA ALA A 25 4.20 -7.68 -8.59
C ALA A 25 5.26 -7.38 -9.66
N LEU A 26 5.43 -6.11 -10.01
CA LEU A 26 6.36 -5.71 -11.07
C LEU A 26 7.81 -6.01 -10.69
N PRO A 27 8.60 -6.66 -11.55
CA PRO A 27 9.98 -7.00 -11.25
C PRO A 27 10.87 -5.75 -11.22
N ASN A 28 11.86 -5.79 -10.33
CA ASN A 28 13.11 -5.01 -10.24
C ASN A 28 13.12 -3.53 -10.66
N GLU A 29 11.97 -2.89 -10.82
CA GLU A 29 11.95 -1.52 -11.32
C GLU A 29 11.13 -0.62 -10.41
N LYS A 30 11.61 0.60 -10.26
CA LYS A 30 10.89 1.63 -9.52
C LYS A 30 9.55 1.90 -10.21
N THR A 31 8.49 1.78 -9.44
CA THR A 31 7.14 2.15 -9.87
C THR A 31 6.81 3.51 -9.28
N LEU A 32 6.45 4.47 -10.12
CA LEU A 32 5.89 5.73 -9.68
C LEU A 32 4.38 5.59 -9.53
N VAL A 33 3.85 5.86 -8.35
CA VAL A 33 2.40 6.01 -8.17
C VAL A 33 2.05 7.48 -8.24
N PHE A 34 1.18 7.84 -9.19
CA PHE A 34 0.69 9.18 -9.41
C PHE A 34 -0.79 9.24 -9.07
N SER A 35 -1.15 10.05 -8.07
CA SER A 35 -2.53 10.12 -7.57
C SER A 35 -3.39 11.13 -8.32
N GLY A 36 -4.56 10.69 -8.77
CA GLY A 36 -5.56 11.59 -9.33
C GLY A 36 -6.24 12.48 -8.29
N ASP A 37 -6.13 12.15 -7.01
CA ASP A 37 -6.64 13.02 -5.93
C ASP A 37 -5.79 14.29 -5.80
N ASP A 38 -4.53 14.30 -6.26
CA ASP A 38 -3.66 15.47 -6.30
C ASP A 38 -4.10 16.52 -7.35
N LEU A 39 -5.04 16.13 -8.21
CA LEU A 39 -5.56 17.00 -9.27
C LEU A 39 -6.80 17.80 -8.84
N HIS A 40 -7.21 17.79 -7.58
CA HIS A 40 -8.28 18.64 -7.10
C HIS A 40 -7.99 20.11 -7.42
N ARG A 41 -9.03 20.84 -7.82
CA ARG A 41 -8.88 22.29 -8.07
C ARG A 41 -8.82 23.11 -6.80
N TRP A 42 -9.47 22.66 -5.74
CA TRP A 42 -9.72 23.44 -4.52
C TRP A 42 -9.31 22.67 -3.27
N GLU A 43 -8.88 23.43 -2.26
CA GLU A 43 -8.58 22.91 -0.93
C GLU A 43 -9.88 22.66 -0.14
N ARG A 44 -9.76 21.96 0.98
CA ARG A 44 -10.91 21.67 1.86
C ARG A 44 -11.45 22.98 2.44
N GLY A 45 -12.79 23.13 2.38
CA GLY A 45 -13.48 24.33 2.87
C GLY A 45 -13.75 25.39 1.80
N ASP A 46 -13.23 25.21 0.58
CA ASP A 46 -13.57 26.08 -0.55
C ASP A 46 -15.06 26.01 -0.87
N GLU A 47 -15.67 27.17 -1.21
CA GLU A 47 -17.11 27.31 -1.48
C GLU A 47 -17.60 26.48 -2.67
N ASN A 48 -16.74 26.23 -3.63
CA ASN A 48 -17.06 25.40 -4.80
C ASN A 48 -17.48 23.97 -4.44
N TRP A 49 -17.04 23.44 -3.28
CA TRP A 49 -17.49 22.14 -2.79
C TRP A 49 -18.96 22.07 -2.38
N GLN A 50 -19.65 23.20 -2.33
CA GLN A 50 -21.11 23.23 -2.16
C GLN A 50 -21.82 22.87 -3.47
N THR A 51 -21.24 23.28 -4.61
CA THR A 51 -21.79 23.05 -5.96
C THR A 51 -21.30 21.75 -6.58
N TYR A 52 -20.01 21.45 -6.44
CA TYR A 52 -19.37 20.29 -7.08
C TYR A 52 -19.02 19.22 -6.05
N THR A 53 -19.15 17.95 -6.45
CA THR A 53 -18.55 16.85 -5.69
C THR A 53 -17.16 16.53 -6.25
N HIS A 54 -16.33 15.85 -5.47
CA HIS A 54 -15.01 15.34 -5.95
C HIS A 54 -15.13 14.37 -7.16
N LEU A 55 -16.33 13.83 -7.39
CA LEU A 55 -16.61 12.92 -8.50
C LEU A 55 -16.97 13.68 -9.79
N ASN A 56 -17.17 14.99 -9.71
CA ASN A 56 -17.41 15.80 -10.90
C ASN A 56 -16.05 16.11 -11.58
N PRO A 57 -15.91 15.87 -12.88
CA PRO A 57 -14.68 16.18 -13.63
C PRO A 57 -14.27 17.66 -13.52
N GLU A 58 -15.23 18.58 -13.43
CA GLU A 58 -14.96 20.02 -13.30
C GLU A 58 -14.27 20.39 -11.98
N ALA A 59 -14.38 19.55 -10.97
CA ALA A 59 -13.71 19.76 -9.69
C ALA A 59 -12.23 19.32 -9.72
N ASN A 60 -11.76 18.79 -10.86
CA ASN A 60 -10.42 18.24 -11.02
C ASN A 60 -9.70 18.84 -12.24
N ASN A 61 -8.40 19.05 -12.14
CA ASN A 61 -7.58 19.54 -13.25
C ASN A 61 -7.08 18.38 -14.12
N LEU A 62 -8.00 17.77 -14.87
CA LEU A 62 -7.69 16.58 -15.68
C LEU A 62 -6.70 16.86 -16.81
N LEU A 63 -6.68 18.09 -17.35
CA LEU A 63 -5.69 18.50 -18.35
C LEU A 63 -4.28 18.46 -17.77
N LEU A 64 -4.07 19.00 -16.58
CA LEU A 64 -2.78 18.93 -15.89
C LEU A 64 -2.34 17.48 -15.67
N GLY A 65 -3.26 16.60 -15.28
CA GLY A 65 -2.99 15.17 -15.14
C GLY A 65 -2.50 14.55 -16.44
N TYR A 66 -3.16 14.81 -17.54
CA TYR A 66 -2.73 14.35 -18.88
C TYR A 66 -1.32 14.87 -19.23
N GLU A 67 -1.05 16.16 -19.02
CA GLU A 67 0.23 16.76 -19.35
C GLU A 67 1.38 16.19 -18.50
N HIS A 68 1.15 16.01 -17.20
CA HIS A 68 2.10 15.35 -16.31
C HIS A 68 2.42 13.92 -16.79
N LEU A 69 1.40 13.12 -17.10
CA LEU A 69 1.57 11.76 -17.60
C LEU A 69 2.33 11.70 -18.92
N LYS A 70 2.06 12.64 -19.85
CA LYS A 70 2.76 12.76 -21.12
C LYS A 70 4.25 13.05 -20.93
N ILE A 71 4.59 13.99 -20.05
CA ILE A 71 5.97 14.36 -19.72
C ILE A 71 6.69 13.18 -19.06
N LEU A 72 6.08 12.54 -18.06
CA LEU A 72 6.64 11.37 -17.37
C LEU A 72 6.84 10.18 -18.31
N LYS A 73 5.87 9.95 -19.25
CA LYS A 73 5.99 8.90 -20.26
C LYS A 73 7.20 9.13 -21.18
N SER A 74 7.52 10.39 -21.47
CA SER A 74 8.68 10.80 -22.26
C SER A 74 10.00 10.84 -21.47
N ASN A 75 10.02 10.26 -20.29
CA ASN A 75 11.19 10.17 -19.40
C ASN A 75 11.71 11.51 -18.88
N ASN A 76 10.85 12.51 -18.75
CA ASN A 76 11.17 13.82 -18.19
C ASN A 76 10.50 13.98 -16.82
N LYS A 77 11.15 14.77 -15.93
CA LYS A 77 10.59 15.11 -14.62
C LYS A 77 9.47 16.14 -14.75
N ILE A 78 8.58 16.14 -13.76
CA ILE A 78 7.55 17.17 -13.59
C ILE A 78 7.74 17.87 -12.25
N ILE A 79 7.15 19.07 -12.13
CA ILE A 79 6.93 19.73 -10.84
C ILE A 79 5.49 19.41 -10.43
N HIS A 80 5.32 18.84 -9.26
CA HIS A 80 4.04 18.35 -8.78
C HIS A 80 3.81 18.72 -7.32
N ARG A 81 2.56 18.88 -6.92
CA ARG A 81 2.16 19.04 -5.51
C ARG A 81 1.09 18.02 -5.16
N SER A 82 1.25 17.38 -4.02
CA SER A 82 0.31 16.40 -3.51
C SER A 82 -0.81 17.06 -2.71
N TYR A 83 -1.99 16.45 -2.74
CA TYR A 83 -3.10 16.86 -1.89
C TYR A 83 -3.06 16.10 -0.57
N ASN A 84 -2.83 16.82 0.52
CA ASN A 84 -2.77 16.26 1.86
C ASN A 84 -4.18 16.06 2.43
N HIS A 85 -4.60 14.81 2.53
CA HIS A 85 -5.93 14.45 3.02
C HIS A 85 -6.15 14.74 4.52
N ASP A 86 -5.10 14.85 5.32
CA ASP A 86 -5.23 15.13 6.75
C ASP A 86 -5.52 16.64 6.96
N THR A 87 -4.74 17.49 6.31
CA THR A 87 -4.91 18.95 6.39
C THR A 87 -5.99 19.47 5.44
N GLY A 88 -6.24 18.79 4.33
CA GLY A 88 -7.14 19.23 3.26
C GLY A 88 -6.54 20.34 2.38
N LYS A 89 -5.21 20.45 2.35
CA LYS A 89 -4.45 21.46 1.61
C LYS A 89 -3.46 20.80 0.66
N PHE A 90 -2.94 21.58 -0.27
CA PHE A 90 -1.83 21.13 -1.10
C PHE A 90 -0.50 21.30 -0.37
N ASP A 91 0.33 20.29 -0.45
CA ASP A 91 1.70 20.35 0.02
C ASP A 91 2.59 21.20 -0.94
N PRO A 92 3.77 21.66 -0.51
CA PRO A 92 4.70 22.33 -1.40
C PRO A 92 5.05 21.50 -2.64
N SER A 93 5.29 22.18 -3.76
CA SER A 93 5.68 21.53 -5.01
C SER A 93 7.03 20.83 -4.89
N ILE A 94 7.12 19.63 -5.45
CA ILE A 94 8.34 18.82 -5.49
C ILE A 94 8.65 18.37 -6.92
N ASP A 95 9.91 18.04 -7.17
CA ASP A 95 10.32 17.36 -8.40
C ASP A 95 9.90 15.88 -8.33
N VAL A 96 9.14 15.42 -9.32
CA VAL A 96 8.75 14.01 -9.48
C VAL A 96 9.46 13.46 -10.72
N TYR A 97 10.23 12.42 -10.54
CA TYR A 97 11.02 11.79 -11.59
C TYR A 97 10.26 10.60 -12.20
N PRO A 98 10.41 10.38 -13.52
CA PRO A 98 9.78 9.26 -14.17
C PRO A 98 10.30 7.91 -13.64
N ALA A 99 9.47 6.89 -13.82
CA ALA A 99 9.84 5.50 -13.60
C ALA A 99 9.37 4.68 -14.80
N ARG A 100 9.94 3.47 -15.00
CA ARG A 100 9.53 2.60 -16.13
C ARG A 100 8.04 2.26 -16.08
N TYR A 101 7.51 2.07 -14.89
CA TYR A 101 6.07 1.89 -14.68
C TYR A 101 5.50 3.07 -13.90
N ILE A 102 4.46 3.67 -14.45
CA ILE A 102 3.73 4.78 -13.86
C ILE A 102 2.31 4.29 -13.61
N VAL A 103 1.96 4.12 -12.35
CA VAL A 103 0.61 3.75 -11.93
C VAL A 103 -0.15 5.04 -11.66
N TYR A 104 -1.05 5.40 -12.56
CA TYR A 104 -1.97 6.53 -12.39
C TYR A 104 -3.29 6.04 -11.81
N GLU A 105 -3.52 6.30 -10.53
CA GLU A 105 -4.77 5.93 -9.87
C GLU A 105 -5.64 7.14 -9.57
N GLY A 106 -6.92 7.03 -9.80
CA GLY A 106 -7.83 8.12 -9.45
C GLY A 106 -9.28 7.86 -9.82
N LEU A 107 -10.15 8.78 -9.41
CA LEU A 107 -11.57 8.74 -9.76
C LEU A 107 -11.79 8.88 -11.27
N HIS A 108 -10.94 9.64 -11.94
CA HIS A 108 -11.08 10.01 -13.35
C HIS A 108 -9.94 9.46 -14.23
N ALA A 109 -9.23 8.43 -13.77
CA ALA A 109 -8.05 7.93 -14.49
C ALA A 109 -8.35 7.40 -15.89
N LEU A 110 -9.58 6.97 -16.17
CA LEU A 110 -10.04 6.54 -17.50
C LEU A 110 -11.08 7.48 -18.11
N TYR A 111 -11.32 8.65 -17.52
CA TYR A 111 -12.31 9.61 -18.02
C TYR A 111 -11.83 10.31 -19.30
N ASP A 112 -10.60 10.82 -19.32
CA ASP A 112 -10.02 11.54 -20.44
C ASP A 112 -9.49 10.57 -21.51
N VAL A 113 -9.95 10.70 -22.74
CA VAL A 113 -9.52 9.87 -23.88
C VAL A 113 -8.00 9.96 -24.08
N ARG A 114 -7.40 11.14 -23.91
CA ARG A 114 -5.97 11.35 -24.09
C ARG A 114 -5.14 10.55 -23.08
N VAL A 115 -5.62 10.41 -21.83
CA VAL A 115 -4.99 9.56 -20.82
C VAL A 115 -5.13 8.09 -21.19
N ARG A 116 -6.32 7.67 -21.70
CA ARG A 116 -6.52 6.29 -22.18
C ARG A 116 -5.56 5.92 -23.31
N ASP A 117 -5.32 6.85 -24.25
CA ASP A 117 -4.41 6.66 -25.38
C ASP A 117 -2.93 6.61 -24.97
N LEU A 118 -2.57 7.29 -23.88
CA LEU A 118 -1.24 7.19 -23.28
C LEU A 118 -1.02 5.88 -22.51
N SER A 119 -2.08 5.27 -22.01
CA SER A 119 -2.01 4.13 -21.10
C SER A 119 -1.66 2.85 -21.85
N TRP A 120 -0.77 2.06 -21.25
CA TRP A 120 -0.46 0.70 -21.68
C TRP A 120 -1.57 -0.28 -21.27
N ILE A 121 -2.01 -0.20 -19.99
CA ILE A 121 -3.10 -1.01 -19.47
C ILE A 121 -4.07 -0.12 -18.70
N LYS A 122 -5.36 -0.37 -18.89
CA LYS A 122 -6.48 0.34 -18.27
C LYS A 122 -7.25 -0.62 -17.36
N ILE A 123 -7.28 -0.30 -16.06
CA ILE A 123 -7.92 -1.12 -15.02
C ILE A 123 -9.10 -0.35 -14.44
N PHE A 124 -10.26 -1.01 -14.34
CA PHE A 124 -11.38 -0.50 -13.57
C PHE A 124 -11.60 -1.38 -12.35
N VAL A 125 -11.65 -0.78 -11.15
CA VAL A 125 -11.90 -1.50 -9.90
C VAL A 125 -13.37 -1.37 -9.52
N ASP A 126 -14.06 -2.50 -9.50
CA ASP A 126 -15.51 -2.64 -9.30
C ASP A 126 -15.78 -3.57 -8.12
N THR A 127 -15.78 -3.04 -6.92
CA THR A 127 -15.96 -3.80 -5.67
C THR A 127 -17.45 -3.87 -5.30
N ASP A 128 -17.89 -4.99 -4.75
CA ASP A 128 -19.26 -5.16 -4.28
C ASP A 128 -19.69 -3.99 -3.38
N GLU A 129 -20.88 -3.45 -3.59
CA GLU A 129 -21.39 -2.25 -2.93
C GLU A 129 -21.37 -2.34 -1.40
N SER A 130 -21.70 -3.52 -0.85
CA SER A 130 -21.67 -3.77 0.59
C SER A 130 -20.25 -3.65 1.14
N LEU A 131 -19.27 -4.23 0.46
CA LEU A 131 -17.87 -4.21 0.84
C LEU A 131 -17.27 -2.81 0.66
N LYS A 132 -17.57 -2.13 -0.45
CA LYS A 132 -17.20 -0.73 -0.71
C LYS A 132 -17.69 0.18 0.42
N LYS A 133 -18.96 0.02 0.82
CA LYS A 133 -19.55 0.79 1.92
C LYS A 133 -18.86 0.50 3.25
N GLU A 134 -18.60 -0.76 3.58
CA GLU A 134 -17.89 -1.18 4.78
C GLU A 134 -16.50 -0.53 4.86
N TRP A 135 -15.71 -0.66 3.79
CA TRP A 135 -14.35 -0.12 3.72
C TRP A 135 -14.31 1.41 3.80
N LYS A 136 -15.23 2.06 3.11
CA LYS A 136 -15.32 3.52 3.12
C LYS A 136 -15.68 4.06 4.50
N ILE A 137 -16.67 3.46 5.16
CA ILE A 137 -17.04 3.83 6.52
C ILE A 137 -15.84 3.63 7.45
N LYS A 138 -15.21 2.44 7.44
CA LYS A 138 -14.04 2.14 8.27
C LYS A 138 -12.92 3.15 8.07
N ARG A 139 -12.53 3.42 6.82
CA ARG A 139 -11.46 4.36 6.50
C ARG A 139 -11.79 5.79 6.98
N ASP A 140 -12.95 6.29 6.60
CA ASP A 140 -13.30 7.69 6.82
C ASP A 140 -13.60 7.98 8.30
N THR A 141 -14.08 6.98 9.08
CA THR A 141 -14.25 7.13 10.54
C THR A 141 -12.92 7.00 11.28
N GLN A 142 -12.06 6.05 10.93
CA GLN A 142 -10.83 5.80 11.67
C GLN A 142 -9.69 6.76 11.33
N LYS A 143 -9.59 7.17 10.04
CA LYS A 143 -8.46 7.98 9.55
C LYS A 143 -8.81 9.45 9.30
N ARG A 144 -10.08 9.78 9.09
CA ARG A 144 -10.51 11.15 8.70
C ARG A 144 -11.44 11.83 9.70
N GLY A 145 -11.77 11.15 10.81
CA GLY A 145 -12.58 11.73 11.90
C GLY A 145 -14.07 11.94 11.58
N TYR A 146 -14.59 11.40 10.46
CA TYR A 146 -16.01 11.52 10.14
C TYR A 146 -16.86 10.54 10.95
N THR A 147 -18.10 10.92 11.24
CA THR A 147 -19.10 9.97 11.77
C THR A 147 -19.64 9.08 10.66
N LYS A 148 -20.11 7.88 11.01
CA LYS A 148 -20.75 6.96 10.06
C LYS A 148 -21.87 7.65 9.26
N LYS A 149 -22.72 8.45 9.93
CA LYS A 149 -23.82 9.18 9.29
C LYS A 149 -23.30 10.17 8.23
N GLN A 150 -22.26 10.93 8.55
CA GLN A 150 -21.66 11.87 7.60
C GLN A 150 -21.10 11.16 6.36
N VAL A 151 -20.48 9.98 6.53
CA VAL A 151 -19.98 9.18 5.40
C VAL A 151 -21.14 8.68 4.53
N GLU A 152 -22.21 8.15 5.12
CA GLU A 152 -23.38 7.66 4.39
C GLU A 152 -24.11 8.79 3.65
N ASP A 153 -24.25 9.97 4.27
CA ASP A 153 -24.85 11.14 3.65
C ASP A 153 -24.01 11.64 2.46
N ALA A 154 -22.68 11.64 2.61
CA ALA A 154 -21.78 12.00 1.53
C ALA A 154 -21.85 10.99 0.36
N MET A 155 -21.98 9.70 0.64
CA MET A 155 -22.17 8.67 -0.40
C MET A 155 -23.47 8.91 -1.17
N ARG A 156 -24.58 9.19 -0.48
CA ARG A 156 -25.86 9.50 -1.13
C ARG A 156 -25.79 10.70 -2.05
N ARG A 157 -25.22 11.81 -1.57
CA ARG A 157 -25.06 13.03 -2.38
C ARG A 157 -24.22 12.82 -3.64
N ARG A 158 -23.20 11.95 -3.57
CA ARG A 158 -22.26 11.67 -4.66
C ARG A 158 -22.75 10.62 -5.64
N SER A 159 -23.84 9.89 -5.35
CA SER A 159 -24.30 8.77 -6.15
C SER A 159 -24.68 9.13 -7.60
N VAL A 160 -25.17 10.34 -7.85
CA VAL A 160 -25.51 10.83 -9.19
C VAL A 160 -24.23 11.02 -10.02
N ASP A 161 -23.26 11.73 -9.48
CA ASP A 161 -21.98 11.96 -10.14
C ASP A 161 -21.20 10.64 -10.33
N GLU A 162 -21.28 9.72 -9.35
CA GLU A 162 -20.67 8.40 -9.47
C GLU A 162 -21.19 7.63 -10.68
N LYS A 163 -22.49 7.57 -10.83
CA LYS A 163 -23.12 6.91 -11.98
C LYS A 163 -22.76 7.58 -13.30
N LYS A 164 -22.75 8.91 -13.32
CA LYS A 164 -22.55 9.72 -14.52
C LYS A 164 -21.08 9.73 -15.00
N TYR A 165 -20.13 9.86 -14.07
CA TYR A 165 -18.75 10.16 -14.42
C TYR A 165 -17.77 9.02 -14.07
N ILE A 166 -18.06 8.21 -13.05
CA ILE A 166 -17.14 7.17 -12.63
C ILE A 166 -17.49 5.83 -13.26
N ASN A 167 -18.75 5.38 -13.11
CA ASN A 167 -19.15 4.03 -13.57
C ASN A 167 -19.09 3.90 -15.10
N THR A 168 -19.27 4.99 -15.84
CA THR A 168 -19.15 5.01 -17.30
C THR A 168 -17.74 4.69 -17.79
N GLN A 169 -16.72 4.88 -16.95
CA GLN A 169 -15.33 4.59 -17.32
C GLN A 169 -15.05 3.08 -17.44
N ARG A 170 -15.89 2.24 -16.84
CA ARG A 170 -15.78 0.78 -16.90
C ARG A 170 -15.70 0.22 -18.32
N GLN A 171 -16.42 0.82 -19.26
CA GLN A 171 -16.43 0.41 -20.67
C GLN A 171 -15.09 0.61 -21.40
N HIS A 172 -14.16 1.38 -20.83
CA HIS A 172 -12.85 1.68 -21.39
C HIS A 172 -11.72 0.84 -20.79
N ALA A 173 -12.05 -0.06 -19.86
CA ALA A 173 -11.07 -0.90 -19.19
C ALA A 173 -10.61 -2.08 -20.04
N ASP A 174 -9.34 -2.43 -19.95
CA ASP A 174 -8.78 -3.69 -20.45
C ASP A 174 -8.99 -4.83 -19.45
N VAL A 175 -9.10 -4.46 -18.16
CA VAL A 175 -9.35 -5.39 -17.03
C VAL A 175 -10.33 -4.78 -16.05
N ILE A 176 -11.29 -5.57 -15.59
CA ILE A 176 -12.17 -5.21 -14.48
C ILE A 176 -11.81 -6.07 -13.27
N ILE A 177 -11.26 -5.45 -12.23
CA ILE A 177 -10.91 -6.13 -10.98
C ILE A 177 -12.04 -5.96 -9.98
N ARG A 178 -12.39 -7.06 -9.27
CA ARG A 178 -13.39 -7.04 -8.21
C ARG A 178 -12.84 -7.62 -6.92
N PHE A 179 -13.15 -6.95 -5.83
CA PHE A 179 -13.05 -7.55 -4.51
C PHE A 179 -14.44 -8.05 -4.09
N LYS A 180 -14.51 -9.31 -3.71
CA LYS A 180 -15.74 -9.98 -3.23
C LYS A 180 -15.49 -10.52 -1.83
N LYS A 181 -16.54 -10.50 -1.00
CA LYS A 181 -16.52 -11.14 0.31
C LYS A 181 -17.07 -12.55 0.16
N ASP A 182 -16.25 -13.54 0.50
CA ASP A 182 -16.67 -14.94 0.61
C ASP A 182 -16.41 -15.42 2.04
N ASN A 183 -17.49 -15.62 2.79
CA ASN A 183 -17.44 -15.87 4.23
C ASN A 183 -16.63 -14.76 4.94
N ASN A 184 -15.50 -15.08 5.55
CA ASN A 184 -14.61 -14.12 6.21
C ASN A 184 -13.38 -13.75 5.36
N LYS A 185 -13.32 -14.21 4.10
CA LYS A 185 -12.21 -13.92 3.19
C LYS A 185 -12.61 -12.87 2.16
N ILE A 186 -11.64 -12.08 1.74
CA ILE A 186 -11.81 -11.17 0.61
C ILE A 186 -11.09 -11.81 -0.57
N LEU A 187 -11.81 -12.05 -1.64
CA LEU A 187 -11.27 -12.62 -2.86
C LEU A 187 -11.07 -11.51 -3.88
N LEU A 188 -9.94 -11.56 -4.57
CA LEU A 188 -9.70 -10.78 -5.77
C LEU A 188 -10.07 -11.62 -6.98
N THR A 189 -10.97 -11.10 -7.81
CA THR A 189 -11.35 -11.70 -9.09
C THR A 189 -11.23 -10.66 -10.19
N TYR A 190 -11.06 -11.09 -11.45
CA TYR A 190 -11.00 -10.16 -12.58
C TYR A 190 -11.62 -10.72 -13.84
N ASP A 191 -12.13 -9.82 -14.68
CA ASP A 191 -12.52 -10.10 -16.05
C ASP A 191 -11.45 -9.49 -16.98
N LEU A 192 -10.79 -10.31 -17.75
CA LEU A 192 -9.81 -9.90 -18.75
C LEU A 192 -10.55 -9.60 -20.06
N ILE A 193 -10.47 -8.35 -20.53
CA ILE A 193 -11.11 -7.88 -21.76
C ILE A 193 -10.08 -7.81 -22.89
N ASN A 194 -8.86 -7.40 -22.55
CA ASN A 194 -7.74 -7.31 -23.50
C ASN A 194 -6.60 -8.22 -23.06
N SER A 195 -6.17 -9.13 -23.90
CA SER A 195 -5.11 -10.10 -23.63
C SER A 195 -3.73 -9.49 -23.36
N GLU A 196 -3.48 -8.25 -23.75
CA GLU A 196 -2.22 -7.54 -23.41
C GLU A 196 -2.01 -7.39 -21.90
N ALA A 197 -3.08 -7.48 -21.10
CA ALA A 197 -3.00 -7.39 -19.65
C ALA A 197 -2.76 -8.74 -18.95
N THR A 198 -2.72 -9.86 -19.66
CA THR A 198 -2.62 -11.21 -19.08
C THR A 198 -1.40 -11.34 -18.16
N GLU A 199 -0.21 -11.03 -18.65
CA GLU A 199 1.03 -11.13 -17.88
C GLU A 199 0.97 -10.30 -16.59
N LEU A 200 0.46 -9.07 -16.65
CA LEU A 200 0.31 -8.21 -15.46
C LEU A 200 -0.67 -8.83 -14.46
N MET A 201 -1.75 -9.44 -14.94
CA MET A 201 -2.76 -10.02 -14.06
C MET A 201 -2.28 -11.29 -13.37
N GLU A 202 -1.52 -12.15 -14.05
CA GLU A 202 -0.88 -13.32 -13.46
C GLU A 202 0.11 -12.92 -12.37
N MET A 203 0.96 -11.93 -12.64
CA MET A 203 1.88 -11.38 -11.62
C MET A 203 1.14 -10.76 -10.44
N LEU A 204 0.04 -10.04 -10.70
CA LEU A 204 -0.78 -9.42 -9.65
C LEU A 204 -1.44 -10.48 -8.77
N GLU A 205 -1.96 -11.55 -9.35
CA GLU A 205 -2.60 -12.65 -8.61
C GLU A 205 -1.58 -13.36 -7.70
N LEU A 206 -0.38 -13.65 -8.22
CA LEU A 206 0.70 -14.22 -7.43
C LEU A 206 1.09 -13.32 -6.25
N ALA A 207 1.28 -12.02 -6.50
CA ALA A 207 1.59 -11.04 -5.47
C ALA A 207 0.47 -10.90 -4.43
N TYR A 208 -0.79 -10.94 -4.86
CA TYR A 208 -1.95 -10.92 -3.99
C TYR A 208 -1.98 -12.13 -3.05
N ASN A 209 -1.79 -13.34 -3.59
CA ASN A 209 -1.81 -14.57 -2.81
C ASN A 209 -0.69 -14.59 -1.77
N LYS A 210 0.52 -14.16 -2.13
CA LYS A 210 1.65 -14.07 -1.21
C LYS A 210 1.40 -13.02 -0.13
N HIS A 211 0.88 -11.87 -0.49
CA HIS A 211 0.52 -10.81 0.45
C HIS A 211 -0.60 -11.23 1.41
N PHE A 212 -1.59 -11.95 0.91
CA PHE A 212 -2.67 -12.48 1.74
C PHE A 212 -2.16 -13.53 2.74
N SER A 213 -1.22 -14.39 2.32
CA SER A 213 -0.55 -15.34 3.22
C SER A 213 0.21 -14.63 4.35
N PHE A 214 0.94 -13.57 4.03
CA PHE A 214 1.59 -12.72 5.04
C PHE A 214 0.61 -12.15 6.08
N ILE A 215 -0.53 -11.63 5.63
CA ILE A 215 -1.58 -11.11 6.55
C ILE A 215 -2.13 -12.24 7.44
N ASN A 216 -2.37 -13.41 6.88
CA ASN A 216 -2.87 -14.55 7.64
C ASN A 216 -1.87 -15.01 8.71
N VAL A 217 -0.58 -15.05 8.39
CA VAL A 217 0.49 -15.34 9.36
C VAL A 217 0.47 -14.33 10.49
N CYS A 218 0.43 -13.03 10.20
CA CYS A 218 0.34 -11.99 11.23
C CYS A 218 -0.89 -12.17 12.13
N ASN A 219 -2.05 -12.40 11.53
CA ASN A 219 -3.29 -12.62 12.29
C ASN A 219 -3.24 -13.88 13.17
N SER A 220 -2.69 -14.98 12.66
CA SER A 220 -2.52 -16.22 13.41
C SER A 220 -1.56 -16.04 14.60
N LEU A 221 -0.42 -15.37 14.39
CA LEU A 221 0.52 -15.04 15.47
C LEU A 221 -0.14 -14.16 16.53
N SER A 222 -1.01 -13.24 16.15
CA SER A 222 -1.69 -12.33 17.05
C SER A 222 -2.62 -13.02 18.07
N THR A 223 -3.02 -14.25 17.81
CA THR A 223 -3.87 -15.06 18.70
C THR A 223 -3.06 -15.87 19.71
N ASN A 224 -1.74 -15.96 19.54
CA ASN A 224 -0.86 -16.71 20.43
C ASN A 224 -0.06 -15.74 21.30
N PHE A 225 -0.54 -15.53 22.54
CA PHE A 225 0.09 -14.62 23.51
C PHE A 225 1.48 -15.10 23.94
N ASP A 226 1.75 -16.39 23.90
CA ASP A 226 3.06 -16.94 24.29
C ASP A 226 4.16 -16.57 23.27
N LEU A 227 3.80 -16.31 22.02
CA LEU A 227 4.73 -15.94 20.95
C LEU A 227 4.81 -14.43 20.69
N VAL A 228 3.69 -13.72 20.83
CA VAL A 228 3.60 -12.29 20.48
C VAL A 228 2.78 -11.53 21.53
N GLN A 229 3.40 -10.54 22.16
CA GLN A 229 2.76 -9.67 23.14
C GLN A 229 2.72 -8.24 22.62
N SER A 230 1.58 -7.57 22.79
CA SER A 230 1.37 -6.16 22.45
C SER A 230 1.79 -5.81 21.00
N ARG A 231 2.92 -5.16 20.83
CA ARG A 231 3.51 -4.71 19.55
C ARG A 231 4.85 -5.40 19.27
N GLY A 232 5.17 -6.45 20.02
CA GLY A 232 6.39 -7.22 19.85
C GLY A 232 6.34 -8.12 18.62
N GLY A 233 7.53 -8.47 18.14
CA GLY A 233 7.68 -9.29 16.94
C GLY A 233 7.36 -8.57 15.64
N ASN A 234 7.77 -9.16 14.55
CA ASN A 234 7.48 -8.67 13.19
C ASN A 234 7.55 -9.82 12.18
N VAL A 235 6.93 -9.61 11.05
CA VAL A 235 6.90 -10.56 9.94
C VAL A 235 7.30 -9.84 8.67
N SER A 236 8.06 -10.52 7.83
CA SER A 236 8.35 -10.02 6.50
C SER A 236 8.34 -11.12 5.45
N TYR A 237 8.12 -10.73 4.20
CA TYR A 237 8.35 -11.59 3.05
C TYR A 237 9.02 -10.81 1.93
N LYS A 238 9.74 -11.52 1.07
CA LYS A 238 10.41 -10.95 -0.10
C LYS A 238 9.64 -11.24 -1.38
N ASN A 239 9.61 -10.24 -2.25
CA ASN A 239 9.11 -10.41 -3.61
C ASN A 239 10.00 -9.61 -4.58
N ASN A 240 10.81 -10.31 -5.35
CA ASN A 240 11.88 -9.73 -6.16
C ASN A 240 12.84 -8.90 -5.27
N ASP A 241 13.08 -7.64 -5.61
CA ASP A 241 13.92 -6.68 -4.89
C ASP A 241 13.18 -5.92 -3.77
N LYS A 242 12.00 -6.38 -3.39
CA LYS A 242 11.16 -5.72 -2.39
C LYS A 242 11.03 -6.56 -1.14
N LEU A 243 11.13 -5.90 0.00
CA LEU A 243 10.83 -6.44 1.31
C LEU A 243 9.52 -5.84 1.81
N ILE A 244 8.54 -6.69 2.06
CA ILE A 244 7.29 -6.31 2.69
C ILE A 244 7.42 -6.70 4.17
N VAL A 245 7.30 -5.72 5.06
CA VAL A 245 7.53 -5.91 6.50
C VAL A 245 6.45 -5.21 7.32
N THR A 246 6.09 -5.78 8.46
CA THR A 246 5.17 -5.14 9.40
C THR A 246 5.70 -3.80 9.88
N SER A 247 4.80 -2.84 10.06
CA SER A 247 5.18 -1.49 10.50
C SER A 247 5.50 -1.44 11.99
N SER A 248 6.51 -0.66 12.34
CA SER A 248 6.90 -0.41 13.73
C SER A 248 5.72 0.14 14.54
N GLY A 249 5.49 -0.44 15.70
CA GLY A 249 4.43 -0.02 16.62
C GLY A 249 3.02 -0.47 16.23
N THR A 250 2.85 -1.29 15.20
CA THR A 250 1.58 -1.88 14.81
C THR A 250 1.43 -3.26 15.45
N ARG A 251 0.25 -3.58 15.96
CA ARG A 251 -0.05 -4.93 16.47
C ARG A 251 -0.28 -5.88 15.30
N MET A 252 0.14 -7.15 15.43
CA MET A 252 -0.05 -8.17 14.39
C MET A 252 -1.50 -8.28 13.91
N LYS A 253 -2.49 -8.18 14.80
CA LYS A 253 -3.92 -8.21 14.47
C LYS A 253 -4.43 -6.99 13.70
N GLU A 254 -3.65 -5.92 13.63
CA GLU A 254 -3.99 -4.68 12.92
C GLU A 254 -3.45 -4.69 11.50
N ILE A 255 -2.65 -5.69 11.13
CA ILE A 255 -2.12 -5.87 9.78
C ILE A 255 -3.26 -6.26 8.84
N THR A 256 -3.41 -5.49 7.79
CA THR A 256 -4.46 -5.69 6.77
C THR A 256 -3.90 -5.44 5.38
N THR A 257 -4.65 -5.76 4.36
CA THR A 257 -4.30 -5.42 2.96
C THR A 257 -4.11 -3.91 2.75
N PHE A 258 -4.65 -3.08 3.64
CA PHE A 258 -4.68 -1.61 3.50
C PHE A 258 -3.64 -0.88 4.37
N GLY A 259 -2.95 -1.57 5.26
CA GLY A 259 -1.98 -0.93 6.15
C GLY A 259 -1.46 -1.84 7.26
N GLY A 260 -0.62 -1.26 8.09
CA GLY A 260 0.12 -1.97 9.13
C GLY A 260 1.42 -2.59 8.62
N HIS A 261 1.81 -2.33 7.36
CA HIS A 261 3.04 -2.83 6.76
C HIS A 261 3.66 -1.79 5.83
N CYS A 262 4.96 -1.90 5.64
CA CYS A 262 5.74 -1.10 4.69
C CYS A 262 6.25 -1.99 3.55
N ILE A 263 6.35 -1.40 2.35
CA ILE A 263 6.99 -2.01 1.18
C ILE A 263 8.28 -1.24 0.96
N CYS A 264 9.42 -1.93 1.10
CA CYS A 264 10.75 -1.33 1.05
C CYS A 264 11.54 -1.86 -0.16
N ASN A 265 12.31 -0.99 -0.80
CA ASN A 265 13.32 -1.39 -1.79
C ASN A 265 14.53 -1.95 -1.06
N MET A 266 14.86 -3.22 -1.29
CA MET A 266 15.96 -3.92 -0.61
C MET A 266 17.33 -3.31 -0.87
N HIS A 267 17.55 -2.74 -2.06
CA HIS A 267 18.83 -2.09 -2.41
C HIS A 267 19.10 -0.79 -1.65
N LEU A 268 18.07 -0.21 -1.03
CA LEU A 268 18.18 1.02 -0.25
C LEU A 268 18.18 0.74 1.26
N LEU A 269 18.01 -0.52 1.68
CA LEU A 269 18.01 -0.89 3.08
C LEU A 269 19.43 -0.89 3.65
N PRO A 270 19.60 -0.46 4.91
CA PRO A 270 20.89 -0.57 5.59
C PRO A 270 21.19 -2.05 5.91
N SER A 271 22.40 -2.49 5.63
CA SER A 271 22.86 -3.85 5.93
C SER A 271 23.31 -4.03 7.39
N TYR A 272 23.61 -2.95 8.08
CA TYR A 272 24.06 -2.96 9.48
C TYR A 272 23.67 -1.66 10.19
N PHE A 273 23.72 -1.71 11.52
CA PHE A 273 23.32 -0.62 12.41
C PHE A 273 24.56 0.09 12.93
N ASP A 274 24.89 1.24 12.32
CA ASP A 274 26.02 2.08 12.73
C ASP A 274 25.62 3.21 13.66
N ASN A 275 24.59 3.94 13.26
CA ASN A 275 24.07 5.10 13.95
C ASN A 275 22.56 5.13 13.79
N GLU A 276 21.83 5.30 14.89
CA GLU A 276 20.38 5.19 14.92
C GLU A 276 19.68 6.15 13.96
N ASP A 277 20.10 7.41 13.91
CA ASP A 277 19.47 8.42 13.05
C ASP A 277 19.75 8.15 11.57
N VAL A 278 20.97 7.76 11.23
CA VAL A 278 21.36 7.39 9.87
C VAL A 278 20.60 6.14 9.42
N TYR A 279 20.53 5.15 10.29
CA TYR A 279 19.81 3.90 10.04
C TYR A 279 18.32 4.17 9.81
N ARG A 280 17.66 4.90 10.71
CA ARG A 280 16.24 5.27 10.60
C ARG A 280 15.95 6.05 9.32
N ASN A 281 16.83 7.00 8.97
CA ASN A 281 16.68 7.76 7.74
C ASN A 281 16.79 6.89 6.49
N LYS A 282 17.70 5.90 6.47
CA LYS A 282 17.82 4.93 5.37
C LYS A 282 16.56 4.05 5.27
N LEU A 283 16.03 3.56 6.40
CA LEU A 283 14.77 2.80 6.44
C LEU A 283 13.61 3.61 5.84
N MET A 284 13.48 4.87 6.23
CA MET A 284 12.40 5.72 5.70
C MET A 284 12.56 6.00 4.20
N LYS A 285 13.79 6.20 3.72
CA LYS A 285 14.10 6.41 2.29
C LYS A 285 13.91 5.16 1.44
N SER A 286 13.98 3.96 2.03
CA SER A 286 13.78 2.71 1.31
C SER A 286 12.32 2.44 0.97
N LYS A 287 11.36 3.11 1.61
CA LYS A 287 9.94 2.93 1.36
C LYS A 287 9.58 3.30 -0.09
N LEU A 288 8.79 2.47 -0.72
CA LEU A 288 8.30 2.71 -2.08
C LEU A 288 7.04 3.57 -2.11
N PHE A 289 6.35 3.71 -0.96
CA PHE A 289 5.15 4.52 -0.83
C PHE A 289 5.28 5.47 0.34
N GLU A 290 4.83 6.69 0.15
CA GLU A 290 4.66 7.63 1.25
C GLU A 290 3.51 7.18 2.16
N SER A 291 3.79 7.07 3.43
CA SER A 291 2.83 6.79 4.49
C SER A 291 3.43 7.23 5.82
N ASN A 292 2.58 7.45 6.84
CA ASN A 292 3.05 7.70 8.20
C ASN A 292 3.58 6.43 8.89
N GLU A 293 3.42 5.27 8.25
CA GLU A 293 3.94 4.00 8.75
C GLU A 293 5.47 3.95 8.60
N ARG A 294 6.13 3.41 9.60
CA ARG A 294 7.59 3.21 9.64
C ARG A 294 7.91 1.72 9.56
N PRO A 295 8.91 1.30 8.77
CA PRO A 295 9.39 -0.07 8.80
C PRO A 295 9.85 -0.46 10.21
N SER A 296 9.76 -1.75 10.56
CA SER A 296 10.36 -2.27 11.80
C SER A 296 11.85 -1.93 11.87
N MET A 297 12.37 -1.74 13.07
CA MET A 297 13.81 -1.50 13.27
C MET A 297 14.66 -2.68 12.77
N GLU A 298 14.14 -3.90 12.81
CA GLU A 298 14.83 -5.09 12.32
C GLU A 298 14.78 -5.27 10.80
N THR A 299 14.18 -4.34 10.06
CA THR A 299 14.01 -4.46 8.59
C THR A 299 15.33 -4.67 7.85
N GLY A 300 16.42 -4.03 8.28
CA GLY A 300 17.75 -4.25 7.72
C GLY A 300 18.27 -5.67 7.95
N MET A 301 18.04 -6.25 9.13
CA MET A 301 18.39 -7.65 9.43
C MET A 301 17.60 -8.60 8.52
N HIS A 302 16.29 -8.38 8.39
CA HIS A 302 15.43 -9.17 7.51
C HIS A 302 15.87 -9.11 6.04
N SER A 303 16.45 -8.01 5.59
CA SER A 303 16.91 -7.89 4.20
C SER A 303 18.13 -8.78 3.90
N ASN A 304 18.94 -9.11 4.91
CA ASN A 304 20.16 -9.93 4.76
C ASN A 304 19.89 -11.44 4.73
N LEU A 305 18.68 -11.88 5.09
CA LEU A 305 18.31 -13.31 5.08
C LEU A 305 17.53 -13.62 3.80
N ASP A 306 17.81 -14.75 3.15
CA ASP A 306 17.21 -15.12 1.84
C ASP A 306 15.83 -15.78 1.93
N VAL A 307 15.16 -15.68 3.08
CA VAL A 307 13.88 -16.32 3.38
C VAL A 307 12.83 -15.32 3.84
N ASP A 308 11.58 -15.75 3.86
CA ASP A 308 10.50 -15.06 4.56
C ASP A 308 10.70 -15.25 6.06
N ILE A 309 10.48 -14.21 6.87
CA ILE A 309 10.89 -14.17 8.27
C ILE A 309 9.69 -13.96 9.17
N ILE A 310 9.64 -14.74 10.23
CA ILE A 310 8.75 -14.57 11.37
C ILE A 310 9.62 -14.35 12.61
N HIS A 311 9.62 -13.13 13.14
CA HIS A 311 10.28 -12.78 14.38
C HIS A 311 9.21 -12.70 15.49
N THR A 312 9.42 -13.47 16.55
CA THR A 312 8.53 -13.53 17.71
C THR A 312 9.28 -13.25 18.99
N HIS A 313 8.55 -12.93 20.06
CA HIS A 313 9.08 -12.73 21.41
C HIS A 313 8.48 -13.79 22.37
N PRO A 314 8.89 -15.07 22.27
CA PRO A 314 8.32 -16.10 23.13
C PRO A 314 8.58 -15.81 24.62
N ILE A 315 7.52 -15.75 25.43
CA ILE A 315 7.61 -15.34 26.83
C ILE A 315 8.63 -16.22 27.61
N TYR A 316 8.50 -17.53 27.46
CA TYR A 316 9.35 -18.47 28.19
C TYR A 316 10.82 -18.34 27.79
N LEU A 317 11.08 -18.23 26.48
CA LEU A 317 12.44 -18.05 25.98
C LEU A 317 13.02 -16.70 26.40
N ASN A 318 12.26 -15.62 26.28
CA ASN A 318 12.70 -14.29 26.70
C ASN A 318 12.98 -14.24 28.25
N THR A 319 12.13 -14.91 29.03
CA THR A 319 12.35 -15.00 30.46
C THR A 319 13.68 -15.72 30.79
N LEU A 320 13.95 -16.81 30.08
CA LEU A 320 15.18 -17.56 30.20
C LEU A 320 16.40 -16.74 29.77
N LEU A 321 16.33 -16.11 28.60
CA LEU A 321 17.42 -15.28 28.02
C LEU A 321 17.76 -14.06 28.90
N CYS A 322 16.81 -13.57 29.71
CA CYS A 322 17.05 -12.50 30.69
C CYS A 322 17.65 -12.99 32.01
N SER A 323 17.83 -14.28 32.20
CA SER A 323 18.47 -14.83 33.41
C SER A 323 20.00 -14.74 33.32
N LYS A 324 20.67 -14.78 34.50
CA LYS A 324 22.14 -14.79 34.57
C LYS A 324 22.74 -16.10 34.07
N GLU A 325 21.97 -17.17 34.15
CA GLU A 325 22.34 -18.53 33.77
C GLU A 325 21.90 -18.88 32.34
N ALA A 326 21.45 -17.89 31.53
CA ALA A 326 20.85 -18.08 30.21
C ALA A 326 21.70 -19.01 29.33
N GLU A 327 22.98 -18.71 29.16
CA GLU A 327 23.87 -19.47 28.28
C GLU A 327 24.01 -20.92 28.70
N THR A 328 24.17 -21.16 30.00
CA THR A 328 24.30 -22.52 30.55
C THR A 328 23.01 -23.32 30.34
N VAL A 329 21.86 -22.72 30.72
CA VAL A 329 20.55 -23.41 30.62
C VAL A 329 20.15 -23.64 29.18
N ILE A 330 20.42 -22.69 28.29
CA ILE A 330 20.18 -22.86 26.83
C ILE A 330 21.05 -24.00 26.30
N GLY A 331 22.34 -24.05 26.66
CA GLY A 331 23.24 -25.13 26.27
C GLY A 331 22.76 -26.50 26.76
N GLU A 332 22.24 -26.60 27.97
CA GLU A 332 21.68 -27.86 28.52
C GLU A 332 20.36 -28.26 27.80
N MET A 333 19.50 -27.29 27.49
CA MET A 333 18.19 -27.57 26.89
C MET A 333 18.23 -27.81 25.38
N PHE A 334 19.13 -27.16 24.68
CA PHE A 334 19.15 -27.10 23.21
C PHE A 334 20.50 -27.47 22.59
N GLY A 335 21.42 -28.06 23.43
CA GLY A 335 22.78 -28.42 22.98
C GLY A 335 22.86 -29.34 21.74
N ASP A 336 21.77 -30.05 21.44
CA ASP A 336 21.66 -30.89 20.23
C ASP A 336 21.18 -30.14 18.98
N LEU A 337 20.85 -28.84 19.13
CA LEU A 337 20.39 -28.00 18.03
C LEU A 337 21.50 -27.08 17.55
N ASP A 338 21.46 -26.73 16.27
CA ASP A 338 22.31 -25.70 15.70
C ASP A 338 21.77 -24.31 16.11
N TYR A 339 22.43 -23.64 17.06
CA TYR A 339 22.07 -22.31 17.52
C TYR A 339 23.33 -21.49 17.84
N GLU A 340 23.19 -20.16 17.81
CA GLU A 340 24.20 -19.19 18.24
C GLU A 340 23.66 -18.40 19.43
N PHE A 341 24.40 -18.39 20.54
CA PHE A 341 24.09 -17.60 21.73
C PHE A 341 24.79 -16.24 21.62
N VAL A 342 24.02 -15.16 21.50
CA VAL A 342 24.53 -13.79 21.50
C VAL A 342 24.39 -13.20 22.90
N SER A 343 25.53 -12.94 23.53
CA SER A 343 25.56 -12.35 24.88
C SER A 343 24.95 -10.94 24.87
N TYR A 344 24.33 -10.57 26.02
CA TYR A 344 23.76 -9.23 26.17
C TYR A 344 24.87 -8.17 26.00
N ALA A 345 24.64 -7.24 25.10
CA ALA A 345 25.45 -6.04 24.94
C ALA A 345 24.67 -4.84 25.51
N THR A 346 25.33 -4.05 26.34
CA THR A 346 24.78 -2.76 26.77
C THR A 346 24.64 -1.84 25.53
N PRO A 347 23.52 -1.10 25.42
CA PRO A 347 23.29 -0.22 24.30
C PRO A 347 24.34 0.91 24.19
#